data_fce28b5f608ab6956757e145a3bf3d50
#
_entry.id   fce28b5f608ab6956757e145a3bf3d50
#
_cell.length_a   1.000
_cell.length_b   1.000
_cell.length_c   1.000
_cell.angle_alpha   90.00
_cell.angle_beta   90.00
_cell.angle_gamma   90.00
#
_symmetry.space_group_name_H-M   'P 1'
#
loop_
_entity.id
_entity.type
_entity.pdbx_description
1 polymer ?
#
loop_
_entity_poly.entity_id
_entity_poly.type
_entity_poly.pdbx_seq_one_letter_code
_entity_poly.pdbx_strand_id
1 'polypeptide(L)'
;FLSPYFNRRKDEWGGSDENRFRIIKVILEGIKKAAPGIPVLVKMNAEDFTPSPGMTPELTKKYVPMLVAAGIDALELTSGIKYYNPMNCWRGDVPYKEVLKSFPLWKRPVGWLKMKWWEGRYDLIEGWNKKYIDEIKDCKGNISLFLVGGMRRFNHMESVIKKGEADFICMCRPFIREPGLVKKFKEGRKEVTCVSCNRCFAAAANNMPTLCYKEGFRVL
;
A
#
# COMPACT_ATOMS: atom_id res chain seq x y z
N PHE A 1 -6.60 0.93 -13.74
CA PHE A 1 -6.39 1.18 -15.18
C PHE A 1 -5.02 0.69 -15.67
N LEU A 2 -3.94 0.86 -14.90
CA LEU A 2 -2.58 0.50 -15.33
C LEU A 2 -2.37 -1.02 -15.50
N SER A 3 -2.96 -1.84 -14.60
CA SER A 3 -2.81 -3.29 -14.66
C SER A 3 -3.53 -3.89 -15.87
N PRO A 4 -2.84 -4.61 -16.75
CA PRO A 4 -3.47 -5.28 -17.90
C PRO A 4 -4.41 -6.41 -17.49
N TYR A 5 -4.29 -6.95 -16.28
CA TYR A 5 -5.21 -7.94 -15.74
C TYR A 5 -6.63 -7.37 -15.53
N PHE A 6 -6.72 -6.13 -15.05
CA PHE A 6 -7.99 -5.45 -14.77
C PHE A 6 -8.46 -4.60 -15.94
N ASN A 7 -7.56 -3.88 -16.60
CA ASN A 7 -7.89 -3.08 -17.76
C ASN A 7 -7.76 -3.91 -19.04
N ARG A 8 -8.84 -4.60 -19.39
CA ARG A 8 -8.96 -5.44 -20.59
C ARG A 8 -9.55 -4.71 -21.80
N ARG A 9 -9.62 -3.39 -21.74
CA ARG A 9 -10.11 -2.56 -22.87
C ARG A 9 -9.15 -2.66 -24.06
N LYS A 10 -9.72 -2.51 -25.27
CA LYS A 10 -8.99 -2.53 -26.55
C LYS A 10 -9.08 -1.21 -27.29
N ASP A 11 -9.65 -0.20 -26.66
CA ASP A 11 -9.78 1.16 -27.17
C ASP A 11 -8.62 2.05 -26.71
N GLU A 12 -8.77 3.35 -26.89
CA GLU A 12 -7.79 4.38 -26.51
C GLU A 12 -7.44 4.44 -25.02
N TRP A 13 -8.18 3.74 -24.13
CA TRP A 13 -7.99 3.66 -22.69
C TRP A 13 -7.40 2.32 -22.23
N GLY A 14 -7.02 1.43 -23.17
CA GLY A 14 -6.49 0.11 -22.87
C GLY A 14 -5.74 -0.49 -24.05
N GLY A 15 -5.39 -1.79 -23.97
CA GLY A 15 -4.63 -2.49 -25.01
C GLY A 15 -3.11 -2.28 -24.87
N SER A 16 -2.58 -1.07 -25.08
CA SER A 16 -1.16 -0.77 -24.87
C SER A 16 -0.86 -0.15 -23.49
N ASP A 17 0.40 -0.09 -23.12
CA ASP A 17 0.84 0.56 -21.86
C ASP A 17 0.52 2.07 -21.90
N GLU A 18 0.71 2.72 -23.03
CA GLU A 18 0.43 4.15 -23.25
C GLU A 18 -1.07 4.43 -23.12
N ASN A 19 -1.91 3.59 -23.68
CA ASN A 19 -3.36 3.73 -23.57
C ASN A 19 -3.85 3.49 -22.14
N ARG A 20 -3.30 2.50 -21.43
CA ARG A 20 -3.60 2.28 -20.01
C ARG A 20 -3.16 3.46 -19.14
N PHE A 21 -2.04 4.11 -19.49
CA PHE A 21 -1.54 5.28 -18.79
C PHE A 21 -2.33 6.55 -19.08
N ARG A 22 -3.00 6.66 -20.21
CA ARG A 22 -3.72 7.86 -20.70
C ARG A 22 -4.60 8.50 -19.65
N ILE A 23 -5.37 7.70 -18.90
CA ILE A 23 -6.27 8.22 -17.85
C ILE A 23 -5.49 8.98 -16.76
N ILE A 24 -4.34 8.44 -16.35
CA ILE A 24 -3.48 9.05 -15.34
C ILE A 24 -2.92 10.37 -15.87
N LYS A 25 -2.44 10.38 -17.12
CA LYS A 25 -1.93 11.59 -17.77
C LYS A 25 -2.98 12.70 -17.81
N VAL A 26 -4.20 12.40 -18.28
CA VAL A 26 -5.32 13.37 -18.35
C VAL A 26 -5.64 13.93 -16.97
N ILE A 27 -5.67 13.08 -15.93
CA ILE A 27 -5.94 13.53 -14.55
C ILE A 27 -4.82 14.46 -14.07
N LEU A 28 -3.55 14.09 -14.27
CA LEU A 28 -2.40 14.88 -13.84
C LEU A 28 -2.36 16.25 -14.55
N GLU A 29 -2.57 16.28 -15.86
CA GLU A 29 -2.66 17.52 -16.63
C GLU A 29 -3.80 18.41 -16.13
N GLY A 30 -4.98 17.82 -15.83
CA GLY A 30 -6.12 18.52 -15.25
C GLY A 30 -5.80 19.13 -13.89
N ILE A 31 -5.14 18.38 -13.00
CA ILE A 31 -4.72 18.87 -11.67
C ILE A 31 -3.74 20.04 -11.81
N LYS A 32 -2.68 19.87 -12.62
CA LYS A 32 -1.65 20.92 -12.81
C LYS A 32 -2.24 22.17 -13.42
N LYS A 33 -3.25 22.05 -14.29
CA LYS A 33 -3.98 23.20 -14.86
C LYS A 33 -4.88 23.90 -13.83
N ALA A 34 -5.64 23.13 -13.05
CA ALA A 34 -6.58 23.66 -12.07
C ALA A 34 -5.91 24.23 -10.82
N ALA A 35 -4.77 23.66 -10.42
CA ALA A 35 -4.04 24.03 -9.20
C ALA A 35 -2.53 24.08 -9.46
N PRO A 36 -2.05 25.11 -10.17
CA PRO A 36 -0.62 25.29 -10.45
C PRO A 36 0.19 25.38 -9.16
N GLY A 37 1.32 24.66 -9.07
CA GLY A 37 2.22 24.70 -7.93
C GLY A 37 1.84 23.79 -6.75
N ILE A 38 0.69 23.12 -6.78
CA ILE A 38 0.38 22.09 -5.78
C ILE A 38 1.21 20.83 -6.06
N PRO A 39 1.97 20.30 -5.09
CA PRO A 39 2.66 19.03 -5.24
C PRO A 39 1.67 17.88 -5.43
N VAL A 40 1.94 16.99 -6.39
CA VAL A 40 1.11 15.83 -6.69
C VAL A 40 1.84 14.55 -6.36
N LEU A 41 1.34 13.84 -5.36
CA LEU A 41 1.81 12.51 -5.00
C LEU A 41 0.93 11.44 -5.65
N VAL A 42 1.57 10.49 -6.33
CA VAL A 42 0.88 9.31 -6.87
C VAL A 42 1.18 8.10 -5.99
N LYS A 43 0.13 7.39 -5.62
CA LYS A 43 0.23 6.08 -4.98
C LYS A 43 -0.18 5.02 -5.98
N MET A 44 0.72 4.08 -6.29
CA MET A 44 0.42 2.99 -7.21
C MET A 44 0.89 1.64 -6.67
N ASN A 45 0.31 0.59 -7.23
CA ASN A 45 0.71 -0.77 -6.93
C ASN A 45 1.90 -1.16 -7.82
N ALA A 46 2.98 -1.64 -7.22
CA ALA A 46 4.15 -2.09 -7.95
C ALA A 46 4.00 -3.52 -8.47
N GLU A 47 3.22 -4.35 -7.76
CA GLU A 47 3.01 -5.74 -8.10
C GLU A 47 1.62 -6.21 -7.62
N ASP A 48 0.81 -6.78 -8.51
CA ASP A 48 -0.56 -7.22 -8.21
C ASP A 48 -0.62 -8.63 -7.65
N PHE A 49 0.37 -9.48 -7.95
CA PHE A 49 0.32 -10.94 -7.72
C PHE A 49 -0.87 -11.62 -8.40
N THR A 50 -1.37 -11.04 -9.47
CA THR A 50 -2.41 -11.66 -10.30
C THR A 50 -1.80 -12.67 -11.25
N PRO A 51 -2.62 -13.58 -11.84
CA PRO A 51 -2.18 -14.32 -13.01
C PRO A 51 -1.75 -13.38 -14.15
N SER A 52 -0.80 -13.81 -14.99
CA SER A 52 -0.36 -13.03 -16.15
C SER A 52 -1.51 -12.79 -17.17
N PRO A 53 -1.59 -11.62 -17.79
CA PRO A 53 -0.78 -10.44 -17.56
C PRO A 53 -1.31 -9.59 -16.38
N GLY A 54 -0.42 -9.18 -15.48
CA GLY A 54 -0.74 -8.32 -14.33
C GLY A 54 0.22 -7.15 -14.20
N MET A 55 0.08 -6.40 -13.11
CA MET A 55 1.10 -5.42 -12.74
C MET A 55 2.32 -6.14 -12.20
N THR A 56 3.48 -5.88 -12.78
CA THR A 56 4.77 -6.45 -12.38
C THR A 56 5.78 -5.35 -12.09
N PRO A 57 6.91 -5.65 -11.39
CA PRO A 57 7.97 -4.67 -11.18
C PRO A 57 8.51 -4.09 -12.49
N GLU A 58 8.66 -4.91 -13.55
CA GLU A 58 9.12 -4.47 -14.86
C GLU A 58 8.14 -3.47 -15.51
N LEU A 59 6.84 -3.73 -15.40
CA LEU A 59 5.81 -2.82 -15.90
C LEU A 59 5.77 -1.53 -15.06
N THR A 60 5.97 -1.64 -13.75
CA THR A 60 6.13 -0.48 -12.86
C THR A 60 7.30 0.40 -13.30
N LYS A 61 8.44 -0.22 -13.60
CA LYS A 61 9.64 0.50 -14.11
C LYS A 61 9.38 1.23 -15.41
N LYS A 62 8.48 0.75 -16.29
CA LYS A 62 8.03 1.46 -17.48
C LYS A 62 7.14 2.67 -17.17
N TYR A 63 6.22 2.54 -16.21
CA TYR A 63 5.29 3.62 -15.88
C TYR A 63 5.93 4.77 -15.10
N VAL A 64 6.97 4.50 -14.30
CA VAL A 64 7.62 5.54 -13.49
C VAL A 64 8.13 6.72 -14.33
N PRO A 65 8.91 6.54 -15.42
CA PRO A 65 9.30 7.66 -16.30
C PRO A 65 8.11 8.40 -16.91
N MET A 66 7.02 7.68 -17.24
CA MET A 66 5.81 8.31 -17.79
C MET A 66 5.12 9.19 -16.75
N LEU A 67 5.11 8.77 -15.47
CA LEU A 67 4.60 9.56 -14.34
C LEU A 67 5.46 10.81 -14.11
N VAL A 68 6.79 10.65 -14.14
CA VAL A 68 7.75 11.77 -14.01
C VAL A 68 7.53 12.78 -15.13
N ALA A 69 7.43 12.32 -16.39
CA ALA A 69 7.17 13.17 -17.55
C ALA A 69 5.79 13.87 -17.47
N ALA A 70 4.81 13.25 -16.82
CA ALA A 70 3.50 13.86 -16.56
C ALA A 70 3.51 14.85 -15.38
N GLY A 71 4.65 15.05 -14.71
CA GLY A 71 4.87 16.11 -13.72
C GLY A 71 4.42 15.76 -12.30
N ILE A 72 4.52 14.49 -11.87
CA ILE A 72 4.36 14.16 -10.45
C ILE A 72 5.55 14.68 -9.64
N ASP A 73 5.29 14.96 -8.36
CA ASP A 73 6.32 15.43 -7.43
C ASP A 73 6.78 14.32 -6.48
N ALA A 74 5.94 13.31 -6.28
CA ALA A 74 6.26 12.19 -5.40
C ALA A 74 5.54 10.89 -5.79
N LEU A 75 6.12 9.76 -5.37
CA LEU A 75 5.59 8.42 -5.63
C LEU A 75 5.64 7.55 -4.39
N GLU A 76 4.52 6.89 -4.08
CA GLU A 76 4.42 5.81 -3.10
C GLU A 76 4.13 4.49 -3.80
N LEU A 77 5.01 3.49 -3.64
CA LEU A 77 4.81 2.15 -4.17
C LEU A 77 4.29 1.20 -3.10
N THR A 78 3.19 0.52 -3.42
CA THR A 78 2.60 -0.55 -2.61
C THR A 78 2.65 -1.88 -3.37
N SER A 79 2.18 -2.96 -2.76
CA SER A 79 2.12 -4.27 -3.42
C SER A 79 0.97 -5.11 -2.89
N GLY A 80 0.43 -5.98 -3.76
CA GLY A 80 -0.70 -6.83 -3.46
C GLY A 80 -2.06 -6.17 -3.66
N ILE A 81 -3.06 -7.01 -3.83
CA ILE A 81 -4.45 -6.58 -3.98
C ILE A 81 -5.40 -7.45 -3.16
N LYS A 82 -6.56 -6.90 -2.82
CA LYS A 82 -7.56 -7.54 -1.94
C LYS A 82 -7.93 -8.98 -2.32
N TYR A 83 -7.96 -9.30 -3.62
CA TYR A 83 -8.49 -10.58 -4.08
C TYR A 83 -7.42 -11.67 -4.25
N TYR A 84 -6.18 -11.30 -4.61
CA TYR A 84 -5.12 -12.26 -4.94
C TYR A 84 -4.09 -12.41 -3.84
N ASN A 85 -3.55 -11.32 -3.33
CA ASN A 85 -2.58 -11.35 -2.23
C ASN A 85 -2.85 -10.24 -1.20
N PRO A 86 -3.98 -10.31 -0.48
CA PRO A 86 -4.36 -9.26 0.47
C PRO A 86 -3.34 -9.12 1.60
N MET A 87 -2.77 -10.22 2.06
CA MET A 87 -1.82 -10.21 3.18
C MET A 87 -0.51 -9.50 2.86
N ASN A 88 -0.15 -9.36 1.58
CA ASN A 88 1.03 -8.57 1.22
C ASN A 88 0.82 -7.07 1.48
N CYS A 89 -0.44 -6.59 1.44
CA CYS A 89 -0.77 -5.21 1.83
C CYS A 89 -0.78 -5.04 3.37
N TRP A 90 -1.09 -6.10 4.11
CA TRP A 90 -1.37 -6.05 5.56
C TRP A 90 -0.57 -7.07 6.35
N ARG A 91 0.70 -7.20 6.11
CA ARG A 91 1.58 -8.12 6.84
C ARG A 91 1.38 -8.04 8.35
N GLY A 92 1.42 -9.20 9.02
CA GLY A 92 1.12 -9.41 10.42
C GLY A 92 0.11 -10.53 10.65
N ASP A 93 -0.55 -10.53 11.79
CA ASP A 93 -1.51 -11.58 12.16
C ASP A 93 -2.70 -11.64 11.21
N VAL A 94 -3.29 -12.82 11.08
CA VAL A 94 -4.52 -13.04 10.32
C VAL A 94 -5.71 -13.10 11.30
N PRO A 95 -6.53 -12.04 11.42
CA PRO A 95 -7.64 -11.97 12.38
C PRO A 95 -8.85 -12.76 11.83
N TYR A 96 -8.67 -14.09 11.64
CA TYR A 96 -9.67 -14.94 10.97
C TYR A 96 -11.01 -14.96 11.72
N LYS A 97 -11.00 -14.96 13.07
CA LYS A 97 -12.22 -14.97 13.89
C LYS A 97 -13.10 -13.74 13.64
N GLU A 98 -12.45 -12.58 13.52
CA GLU A 98 -13.12 -11.31 13.27
C GLU A 98 -13.56 -11.17 11.79
N VAL A 99 -12.69 -11.52 10.84
CA VAL A 99 -13.00 -11.43 9.40
C VAL A 99 -14.13 -12.37 9.02
N LEU A 100 -14.16 -13.59 9.58
CA LEU A 100 -15.21 -14.57 9.27
C LEU A 100 -16.61 -14.12 9.69
N LYS A 101 -16.74 -13.15 10.61
CA LYS A 101 -18.05 -12.59 10.97
C LYS A 101 -18.73 -11.92 9.78
N SER A 102 -17.95 -11.32 8.86
CA SER A 102 -18.48 -10.71 7.62
C SER A 102 -18.91 -11.72 6.56
N PHE A 103 -18.60 -13.01 6.75
CA PHE A 103 -18.94 -14.07 5.78
C PHE A 103 -20.26 -14.73 6.13
N PRO A 104 -21.10 -15.09 5.12
CA PRO A 104 -22.23 -15.97 5.32
C PRO A 104 -21.80 -17.27 6.00
N LEU A 105 -22.66 -17.83 6.88
CA LEU A 105 -22.32 -19.02 7.68
C LEU A 105 -21.74 -20.17 6.85
N TRP A 106 -22.33 -20.44 5.69
CA TRP A 106 -21.92 -21.54 4.80
C TRP A 106 -20.54 -21.34 4.15
N LYS A 107 -20.04 -20.11 4.06
CA LYS A 107 -18.68 -19.78 3.53
C LYS A 107 -17.60 -19.79 4.60
N ARG A 108 -17.96 -19.76 5.88
CA ARG A 108 -17.00 -19.66 6.98
C ARG A 108 -15.98 -20.81 7.06
N PRO A 109 -16.35 -22.09 6.83
CA PRO A 109 -15.36 -23.17 6.87
C PRO A 109 -14.26 -23.01 5.81
N VAL A 110 -14.64 -22.69 4.56
CA VAL A 110 -13.68 -22.46 3.47
C VAL A 110 -12.84 -21.22 3.72
N GLY A 111 -13.48 -20.14 4.20
CA GLY A 111 -12.77 -18.93 4.60
C GLY A 111 -11.76 -19.18 5.72
N TRP A 112 -12.12 -19.99 6.71
CA TRP A 112 -11.24 -20.38 7.80
C TRP A 112 -10.00 -21.12 7.30
N LEU A 113 -10.19 -22.16 6.46
CA LEU A 113 -9.09 -22.93 5.87
C LEU A 113 -8.12 -22.02 5.09
N LYS A 114 -8.65 -21.13 4.26
CA LYS A 114 -7.84 -20.19 3.48
C LYS A 114 -7.05 -19.23 4.37
N MET A 115 -7.69 -18.67 5.40
CA MET A 115 -7.02 -17.75 6.32
C MET A 115 -6.01 -18.46 7.21
N LYS A 116 -6.30 -19.68 7.64
CA LYS A 116 -5.36 -20.52 8.40
C LYS A 116 -4.12 -20.84 7.57
N TRP A 117 -4.28 -21.05 6.25
CA TRP A 117 -3.16 -21.23 5.34
C TRP A 117 -2.28 -19.97 5.22
N TRP A 118 -2.82 -18.76 5.43
CA TRP A 118 -2.04 -17.51 5.44
C TRP A 118 -1.27 -17.28 6.75
N GLU A 119 -1.69 -17.88 7.85
CA GLU A 119 -1.09 -17.68 9.18
C GLU A 119 0.42 -18.05 9.14
N GLY A 120 1.28 -17.16 9.66
CA GLY A 120 2.74 -17.32 9.65
C GLY A 120 3.43 -17.13 8.28
N ARG A 121 2.69 -16.94 7.18
CA ARG A 121 3.27 -16.75 5.85
C ARG A 121 3.55 -15.29 5.50
N TYR A 122 2.91 -14.38 6.20
CA TYR A 122 2.97 -12.95 5.94
C TYR A 122 3.36 -12.18 7.21
N ASP A 123 4.36 -12.68 7.90
CA ASP A 123 4.88 -12.01 9.08
C ASP A 123 5.31 -10.58 8.78
N LEU A 124 5.25 -9.73 9.80
CA LEU A 124 5.63 -8.34 9.67
C LEU A 124 7.14 -8.26 9.37
N ILE A 125 7.45 -7.60 8.26
CA ILE A 125 8.81 -7.20 7.89
C ILE A 125 8.77 -5.68 7.74
N GLU A 126 9.66 -4.95 8.43
CA GLU A 126 9.74 -3.51 8.23
C GLU A 126 10.32 -3.18 6.87
N GLY A 127 9.68 -2.26 6.15
CA GLY A 127 10.12 -1.82 4.84
C GLY A 127 9.92 -2.83 3.71
N TRP A 128 8.96 -3.77 3.79
CA TRP A 128 8.80 -4.84 2.79
C TRP A 128 8.61 -4.36 1.34
N ASN A 129 8.17 -3.11 1.14
CA ASN A 129 8.05 -2.52 -0.20
C ASN A 129 9.33 -1.83 -0.69
N LYS A 130 10.39 -1.79 0.14
CA LYS A 130 11.66 -1.15 -0.23
C LYS A 130 12.25 -1.72 -1.52
N LYS A 131 12.13 -3.03 -1.75
CA LYS A 131 12.58 -3.68 -2.98
C LYS A 131 12.07 -3.00 -4.26
N TYR A 132 10.81 -2.54 -4.28
CA TYR A 132 10.24 -1.86 -5.44
C TYR A 132 10.78 -0.44 -5.62
N ILE A 133 11.11 0.24 -4.50
CA ILE A 133 11.80 1.53 -4.55
C ILE A 133 13.20 1.35 -5.12
N ASP A 134 13.92 0.32 -4.69
CA ASP A 134 15.28 0.04 -5.19
C ASP A 134 15.30 -0.23 -6.69
N GLU A 135 14.29 -0.91 -7.22
CA GLU A 135 14.18 -1.22 -8.66
C GLU A 135 13.92 0.01 -9.55
N ILE A 136 13.35 1.10 -9.01
CA ILE A 136 13.02 2.29 -9.78
C ILE A 136 13.99 3.47 -9.58
N LYS A 137 15.00 3.33 -8.73
CA LYS A 137 15.93 4.41 -8.38
C LYS A 137 16.56 5.08 -9.59
N ASP A 138 16.92 4.29 -10.59
CA ASP A 138 17.60 4.76 -11.80
C ASP A 138 16.69 5.52 -12.78
N CYS A 139 15.36 5.38 -12.63
CA CYS A 139 14.39 5.97 -13.56
C CYS A 139 13.40 6.94 -12.88
N LYS A 140 13.55 7.20 -11.58
CA LYS A 140 12.65 8.09 -10.82
C LYS A 140 12.84 9.59 -11.11
N GLY A 141 13.92 10.00 -11.77
CA GLY A 141 14.27 11.42 -11.91
C GLY A 141 14.40 12.10 -10.55
N ASN A 142 13.87 13.31 -10.42
CA ASN A 142 13.96 14.13 -9.20
C ASN A 142 12.75 14.02 -8.26
N ILE A 143 11.83 13.08 -8.49
CA ILE A 143 10.67 12.91 -7.62
C ILE A 143 11.05 12.33 -6.25
N SER A 144 10.28 12.70 -5.22
CA SER A 144 10.43 12.15 -3.88
C SER A 144 9.80 10.76 -3.78
N LEU A 145 10.47 9.85 -3.08
CA LEU A 145 10.00 8.49 -2.84
C LEU A 145 9.47 8.32 -1.41
N PHE A 146 8.27 7.77 -1.31
CA PHE A 146 7.60 7.47 -0.07
C PHE A 146 7.63 5.97 0.20
N LEU A 147 8.33 5.55 1.27
CA LEU A 147 8.38 4.15 1.68
C LEU A 147 7.23 3.82 2.63
N VAL A 148 6.30 2.98 2.17
CA VAL A 148 5.26 2.35 2.99
C VAL A 148 5.59 0.86 3.15
N GLY A 149 5.35 0.30 4.33
CA GLY A 149 5.52 -1.14 4.54
C GLY A 149 6.01 -1.50 5.94
N GLY A 150 5.10 -1.60 6.91
CA GLY A 150 5.37 -2.19 8.21
C GLY A 150 6.34 -1.46 9.13
N MET A 151 6.68 -0.23 8.85
CA MET A 151 7.62 0.54 9.68
C MET A 151 7.14 0.63 11.13
N ARG A 152 8.06 0.37 12.09
CA ARG A 152 7.77 0.31 13.53
C ARG A 152 8.80 1.03 14.38
N ARG A 153 10.08 0.84 14.13
CA ARG A 153 11.19 1.36 14.92
C ARG A 153 11.69 2.69 14.37
N PHE A 154 11.73 3.71 15.22
CA PHE A 154 12.17 5.07 14.83
C PHE A 154 13.59 5.05 14.24
N ASN A 155 14.52 4.35 14.89
CA ASN A 155 15.91 4.26 14.42
C ASN A 155 16.02 3.61 13.03
N HIS A 156 15.14 2.65 12.71
CA HIS A 156 15.10 2.07 11.36
C HIS A 156 14.61 3.10 10.34
N MET A 157 13.52 3.81 10.65
CA MET A 157 13.00 4.89 9.78
C MET A 157 14.07 5.96 9.52
N GLU A 158 14.74 6.41 10.58
CA GLU A 158 15.83 7.38 10.49
C GLU A 158 16.99 6.86 9.62
N SER A 159 17.37 5.60 9.78
CA SER A 159 18.41 4.95 8.96
C SER A 159 18.04 4.92 7.47
N VAL A 160 16.78 4.60 7.13
CA VAL A 160 16.29 4.60 5.74
C VAL A 160 16.46 5.98 5.10
N ILE A 161 16.04 7.03 5.81
CA ILE A 161 16.16 8.41 5.32
C ILE A 161 17.62 8.84 5.20
N LYS A 162 18.45 8.62 6.24
CA LYS A 162 19.88 8.99 6.23
C LYS A 162 20.67 8.30 5.12
N LYS A 163 20.29 7.09 4.74
CA LYS A 163 20.92 6.33 3.62
C LYS A 163 20.38 6.74 2.24
N GLY A 164 19.41 7.65 2.16
CA GLY A 164 18.77 8.01 0.89
C GLY A 164 18.01 6.84 0.25
N GLU A 165 17.55 5.89 1.06
CA GLU A 165 16.77 4.75 0.57
C GLU A 165 15.33 5.15 0.25
N ALA A 166 14.80 6.16 0.93
CA ALA A 166 13.56 6.85 0.63
C ALA A 166 13.64 8.30 1.18
N ASP A 167 12.78 9.18 0.70
CA ASP A 167 12.71 10.57 1.18
C ASP A 167 11.70 10.72 2.33
N PHE A 168 10.67 9.87 2.36
CA PHE A 168 9.62 9.89 3.37
C PHE A 168 9.21 8.49 3.80
N ILE A 169 8.74 8.37 5.06
CA ILE A 169 8.19 7.14 5.62
C ILE A 169 6.67 7.26 5.77
N CYS A 170 5.94 6.29 5.23
CA CYS A 170 4.49 6.18 5.35
C CYS A 170 4.08 5.09 6.32
N MET A 171 3.13 5.41 7.21
CA MET A 171 2.53 4.48 8.14
C MET A 171 1.01 4.66 8.16
N CYS A 172 0.25 3.57 8.15
CA CYS A 172 -1.21 3.60 8.27
C CYS A 172 -1.66 3.10 9.66
N ARG A 173 -1.49 1.80 9.93
CA ARG A 173 -1.97 1.17 11.17
C ARG A 173 -1.40 1.77 12.46
N PRO A 174 -0.12 2.19 12.53
CA PRO A 174 0.39 2.92 13.69
C PRO A 174 -0.41 4.20 14.00
N PHE A 175 -0.75 4.98 12.98
CA PHE A 175 -1.55 6.21 13.17
C PHE A 175 -3.02 5.93 13.53
N ILE A 176 -3.61 4.82 13.06
CA ILE A 176 -4.94 4.39 13.52
C ILE A 176 -4.92 4.10 15.04
N ARG A 177 -3.83 3.53 15.53
CA ARG A 177 -3.68 3.25 16.97
C ARG A 177 -3.27 4.47 17.78
N GLU A 178 -2.41 5.29 17.24
CA GLU A 178 -1.77 6.44 17.91
C GLU A 178 -1.77 7.67 16.99
N PRO A 179 -2.90 8.43 16.88
CA PRO A 179 -2.94 9.62 16.04
C PRO A 179 -1.84 10.65 16.36
N GLY A 180 -1.45 10.79 17.63
CA GLY A 180 -0.36 11.65 18.10
C GLY A 180 1.04 11.05 18.01
N LEU A 181 1.28 10.03 17.18
CA LEU A 181 2.54 9.27 17.13
C LEU A 181 3.77 10.15 16.84
N VAL A 182 3.65 11.13 15.94
CA VAL A 182 4.76 12.04 15.60
C VAL A 182 5.21 12.83 16.83
N LYS A 183 4.26 13.33 17.64
CA LYS A 183 4.58 14.02 18.90
C LYS A 183 5.34 13.09 19.85
N LYS A 184 4.88 11.86 19.99
CA LYS A 184 5.52 10.84 20.84
C LYS A 184 6.95 10.51 20.39
N PHE A 185 7.22 10.47 19.08
CA PHE A 185 8.58 10.31 18.58
C PHE A 185 9.47 11.52 18.92
N LYS A 186 8.95 12.75 18.80
CA LYS A 186 9.66 13.96 19.22
C LYS A 186 9.96 13.96 20.73
N GLU A 187 9.11 13.36 21.54
CA GLU A 187 9.27 13.16 22.98
C GLU A 187 10.20 11.99 23.34
N GLY A 188 10.87 11.37 22.36
CA GLY A 188 11.89 10.35 22.57
C GLY A 188 11.40 8.91 22.48
N ARG A 189 10.14 8.67 22.11
CA ARG A 189 9.67 7.29 21.86
C ARG A 189 10.47 6.68 20.73
N LYS A 190 10.82 5.38 20.86
CA LYS A 190 11.65 4.66 19.87
C LYS A 190 10.86 3.68 19.02
N GLU A 191 9.64 3.33 19.39
CA GLU A 191 8.84 2.33 18.69
C GLU A 191 7.34 2.61 18.82
N VAL A 192 6.58 2.18 17.80
CA VAL A 192 5.12 2.25 17.80
C VAL A 192 4.51 1.13 18.65
N THR A 193 3.30 1.32 19.17
CA THR A 193 2.59 0.28 19.93
C THR A 193 1.67 -0.61 19.10
N CYS A 194 1.60 -0.36 17.78
CA CYS A 194 0.82 -1.18 16.86
C CYS A 194 1.48 -2.55 16.65
N VAL A 195 0.84 -3.62 17.06
CA VAL A 195 1.33 -5.00 16.97
C VAL A 195 0.95 -5.72 15.67
N SER A 196 0.40 -5.03 14.70
CA SER A 196 0.00 -5.60 13.39
C SER A 196 -1.02 -6.76 13.46
N CYS A 197 -1.89 -6.77 14.47
CA CYS A 197 -2.93 -7.78 14.64
C CYS A 197 -4.05 -7.71 13.56
N ASN A 198 -4.04 -6.73 12.69
CA ASN A 198 -4.97 -6.53 11.57
C ASN A 198 -6.47 -6.48 11.94
N ARG A 199 -6.85 -6.33 13.22
CA ARG A 199 -8.25 -6.22 13.64
C ARG A 199 -8.93 -4.93 13.15
N CYS A 200 -8.19 -3.84 12.97
CA CYS A 200 -8.71 -2.63 12.33
C CYS A 200 -9.17 -2.90 10.88
N PHE A 201 -8.47 -3.75 10.15
CA PHE A 201 -8.89 -4.20 8.82
C PHE A 201 -10.11 -5.13 8.90
N ALA A 202 -10.14 -6.07 9.84
CA ALA A 202 -11.29 -6.93 10.05
C ALA A 202 -12.55 -6.12 10.44
N ALA A 203 -12.40 -5.02 11.17
CA ALA A 203 -13.48 -4.09 11.47
C ALA A 203 -14.06 -3.48 10.20
N ALA A 204 -13.22 -2.98 9.29
CA ALA A 204 -13.66 -2.47 7.98
C ALA A 204 -14.39 -3.54 7.15
N ALA A 205 -13.96 -4.81 7.20
CA ALA A 205 -14.65 -5.91 6.53
C ALA A 205 -16.04 -6.21 7.13
N ASN A 206 -16.30 -5.78 8.36
CA ASN A 206 -17.58 -5.90 9.06
C ASN A 206 -18.39 -4.59 9.08
N ASN A 207 -18.05 -3.62 8.22
CA ASN A 207 -18.69 -2.29 8.16
C ASN A 207 -18.65 -1.53 9.49
N MET A 208 -17.63 -1.78 10.31
CA MET A 208 -17.39 -1.07 11.56
C MET A 208 -16.44 0.12 11.32
N PRO A 209 -16.45 1.15 12.16
CA PRO A 209 -15.50 2.26 12.08
C PRO A 209 -14.03 1.79 12.07
N THR A 210 -13.19 2.48 11.30
CA THR A 210 -11.74 2.18 11.23
C THR A 210 -11.04 2.73 12.46
N LEU A 211 -10.99 1.91 13.53
CA LEU A 211 -10.34 2.20 14.81
C LEU A 211 -9.37 1.10 15.18
N CYS A 212 -8.59 1.29 16.25
CA CYS A 212 -7.75 0.25 16.80
C CYS A 212 -8.54 -0.72 17.69
N TYR A 213 -8.66 -1.95 17.25
CA TYR A 213 -9.36 -3.04 17.97
C TYR A 213 -8.38 -4.07 18.56
N LYS A 214 -7.22 -3.64 19.02
CA LYS A 214 -6.23 -4.56 19.63
C LYS A 214 -6.84 -5.39 20.77
N GLU A 215 -7.69 -4.79 21.59
CA GLU A 215 -8.35 -5.42 22.73
C GLU A 215 -9.60 -6.25 22.34
N GLY A 216 -9.88 -6.39 21.03
CA GLY A 216 -11.07 -7.05 20.50
C GLY A 216 -12.14 -6.08 19.98
N PHE A 217 -13.16 -6.63 19.34
CA PHE A 217 -14.33 -5.85 18.92
C PHE A 217 -15.18 -5.56 20.16
N ARG A 218 -15.20 -4.32 20.61
CA ARG A 218 -16.21 -3.86 21.58
C ARG A 218 -17.46 -3.52 20.78
N VAL A 219 -18.60 -4.06 21.17
CA VAL A 219 -19.91 -3.59 20.69
C VAL A 219 -20.08 -2.21 21.32
N LEU A 220 -20.13 -1.19 20.49
CA LEU A 220 -20.49 0.18 20.91
C LEU A 220 -21.99 0.25 21.10
#